data_af213a39989f33e0268b105633cd89a8
#
_entry.id   af213a39989f33e0268b105633cd89a8
#
_cell.length_a   1.000
_cell.length_b   1.000
_cell.length_c   1.000
_cell.angle_alpha   90.00
_cell.angle_beta   90.00
_cell.angle_gamma   90.00
#
_symmetry.space_group_name_H-M   'P 1'
#
loop_
_entity.id
_entity.type
_entity.pdbx_description
1 polymer ?
#
loop_
_entity_poly.entity_id
_entity_poly.type
_entity_poly.pdbx_seq_one_letter_code
_entity_poly.pdbx_strand_id
1 'polypeptide(L)'
;MTQNNKKRGFIELGKFLGQFSDEASTQNPSVLHNDLFFEDFENLIQLSQSHNGWYTPENVVFSIQSWATALSEENLDQWLSAYNFNEVNSKNVGLILAGNIPLVGFHDFLSVLISGNTVLVKTSSNDQFLLPFLAKYLIAVEPEFANKINFLEGKLENFDAVIA
;
A
#
# COMPACT_ATOMS: atom_id res chain seq x y z
N MET A 1 2.49 17.58 -2.55
CA MET A 1 3.34 16.47 -3.05
C MET A 1 3.33 16.46 -4.58
N THR A 2 4.49 16.42 -5.20
CA THR A 2 4.61 16.34 -6.67
C THR A 2 4.23 14.95 -7.20
N GLN A 3 3.90 14.83 -8.51
CA GLN A 3 3.62 13.53 -9.13
C GLN A 3 4.84 12.60 -9.06
N ASN A 4 6.04 13.15 -9.24
CA ASN A 4 7.28 12.39 -9.15
C ASN A 4 7.51 11.82 -7.73
N ASN A 5 7.25 12.58 -6.68
CA ASN A 5 7.38 12.10 -5.31
C ASN A 5 6.38 10.98 -5.01
N LYS A 6 5.14 11.12 -5.47
CA LYS A 6 4.12 10.05 -5.34
C LYS A 6 4.59 8.75 -6.03
N LYS A 7 5.00 8.86 -7.30
CA LYS A 7 5.52 7.72 -8.07
C LYS A 7 6.74 7.09 -7.37
N ARG A 8 7.72 7.91 -6.93
CA ARG A 8 8.90 7.43 -6.21
C ARG A 8 8.54 6.63 -4.97
N GLY A 9 7.60 7.13 -4.15
CA GLY A 9 7.17 6.41 -2.95
C GLY A 9 6.66 5.00 -3.26
N PHE A 10 5.86 4.84 -4.30
CA PHE A 10 5.34 3.53 -4.70
C PHE A 10 6.40 2.64 -5.37
N ILE A 11 7.37 3.19 -6.12
CA ILE A 11 8.51 2.43 -6.64
C ILE A 11 9.35 1.86 -5.49
N GLU A 12 9.67 2.67 -4.47
CA GLU A 12 10.43 2.20 -3.31
C GLU A 12 9.64 1.15 -2.51
N LEU A 13 8.32 1.31 -2.38
CA LEU A 13 7.46 0.28 -1.81
C LEU A 13 7.53 -1.02 -2.62
N GLY A 14 7.51 -0.94 -3.95
CA GLY A 14 7.66 -2.11 -4.83
C GLY A 14 9.00 -2.83 -4.61
N LYS A 15 10.10 -2.08 -4.47
CA LYS A 15 11.43 -2.64 -4.15
C LYS A 15 11.44 -3.31 -2.77
N PHE A 16 10.79 -2.70 -1.78
CA PHE A 16 10.65 -3.28 -0.44
C PHE A 16 9.90 -4.61 -0.50
N LEU A 17 8.76 -4.66 -1.17
CA LEU A 17 7.93 -5.86 -1.32
C LEU A 17 8.66 -6.97 -2.08
N GLY A 18 9.48 -6.64 -3.05
CA GLY A 18 10.22 -7.60 -3.88
C GLY A 18 11.27 -8.43 -3.13
N GLN A 19 11.53 -8.12 -1.86
CA GLN A 19 12.46 -8.87 -1.00
C GLN A 19 11.85 -10.14 -0.39
N PHE A 20 10.53 -10.25 -0.38
CA PHE A 20 9.81 -11.33 0.29
C PHE A 20 9.36 -12.38 -0.73
N SER A 21 9.71 -13.65 -0.48
CA SER A 21 9.40 -14.78 -1.35
C SER A 21 9.04 -16.03 -0.55
N ASP A 22 8.45 -17.02 -1.23
CA ASP A 22 8.08 -18.31 -0.63
C ASP A 22 9.31 -19.14 -0.21
N GLU A 23 10.41 -19.01 -0.94
CA GLU A 23 11.63 -19.80 -0.66
C GLU A 23 12.42 -19.22 0.50
N ALA A 24 12.76 -17.94 0.42
CA ALA A 24 13.42 -17.20 1.48
C ALA A 24 13.36 -15.70 1.21
N SER A 25 12.95 -14.93 2.20
CA SER A 25 13.09 -13.48 2.14
C SER A 25 14.56 -13.09 2.23
N THR A 26 14.99 -12.14 1.40
CA THR A 26 16.38 -11.70 1.36
C THR A 26 16.48 -10.20 1.52
N GLN A 27 17.02 -9.78 2.66
CA GLN A 27 17.20 -8.37 2.95
C GLN A 27 18.22 -7.73 1.99
N ASN A 28 17.80 -6.70 1.26
CA ASN A 28 18.64 -5.94 0.37
C ASN A 28 19.00 -4.58 1.01
N PRO A 29 20.29 -4.33 1.32
CA PRO A 29 20.72 -3.10 1.98
C PRO A 29 20.52 -1.82 1.15
N SER A 30 20.23 -1.93 -0.15
CA SER A 30 19.92 -0.77 -1.00
C SER A 30 18.47 -0.31 -0.92
N VAL A 31 17.59 -1.08 -0.28
CA VAL A 31 16.20 -0.72 -0.07
C VAL A 31 16.09 0.27 1.10
N LEU A 32 15.37 1.37 0.89
CA LEU A 32 15.24 2.42 1.89
C LEU A 32 14.54 1.91 3.16
N HIS A 33 15.01 2.37 4.32
CA HIS A 33 14.45 2.04 5.65
C HIS A 33 14.33 0.54 5.96
N ASN A 34 15.12 -0.28 5.29
CA ASN A 34 15.03 -1.72 5.39
C ASN A 34 15.35 -2.24 6.80
N ASP A 35 16.29 -1.61 7.47
CA ASP A 35 16.67 -1.87 8.86
C ASP A 35 15.53 -1.67 9.88
N LEU A 36 14.55 -0.83 9.53
CA LEU A 36 13.41 -0.50 10.39
C LEU A 36 12.16 -1.35 10.10
N PHE A 37 12.03 -1.90 8.88
CA PHE A 37 10.77 -2.49 8.43
C PHE A 37 10.87 -3.96 8.04
N PHE A 38 12.05 -4.47 7.68
CA PHE A 38 12.16 -5.80 7.09
C PHE A 38 11.72 -6.92 8.04
N GLU A 39 12.29 -6.99 9.24
CA GLU A 39 11.98 -8.04 10.22
C GLU A 39 10.52 -7.99 10.67
N ASP A 40 9.99 -6.81 10.93
CA ASP A 40 8.60 -6.63 11.35
C ASP A 40 7.63 -7.07 10.26
N PHE A 41 7.94 -6.82 8.98
CA PHE A 41 7.08 -7.24 7.89
C PHE A 41 7.17 -8.74 7.63
N GLU A 42 8.36 -9.34 7.72
CA GLU A 42 8.54 -10.79 7.65
C GLU A 42 7.73 -11.51 8.74
N ASN A 43 7.81 -11.01 9.97
CA ASN A 43 7.00 -11.52 11.08
C ASN A 43 5.50 -11.35 10.81
N LEU A 44 5.08 -10.22 10.25
CA LEU A 44 3.68 -9.97 9.92
C LEU A 44 3.16 -10.97 8.86
N ILE A 45 3.96 -11.30 7.85
CA ILE A 45 3.62 -12.33 6.85
C ILE A 45 3.37 -13.67 7.54
N GLN A 46 4.27 -14.10 8.42
CA GLN A 46 4.15 -15.38 9.13
C GLN A 46 2.94 -15.43 10.08
N LEU A 47 2.59 -14.30 10.69
CA LEU A 47 1.47 -14.21 11.63
C LEU A 47 0.13 -13.94 10.95
N SER A 48 0.11 -13.62 9.67
CA SER A 48 -1.10 -13.21 8.94
C SER A 48 -2.22 -14.24 9.05
N GLN A 49 -1.91 -15.54 8.96
CA GLN A 49 -2.90 -16.61 9.05
C GLN A 49 -3.55 -16.69 10.44
N SER A 50 -2.87 -16.32 11.51
CA SER A 50 -3.45 -16.30 12.85
C SER A 50 -4.47 -15.18 13.03
N HIS A 51 -4.36 -14.12 12.26
CA HIS A 51 -5.30 -12.99 12.25
C HIS A 51 -6.48 -13.21 11.31
N ASN A 52 -6.21 -13.87 10.19
CA ASN A 52 -7.23 -14.20 9.18
C ASN A 52 -6.88 -15.55 8.52
N GLY A 53 -7.71 -16.56 8.75
CA GLY A 53 -7.46 -17.92 8.24
C GLY A 53 -7.34 -18.05 6.72
N TRP A 54 -7.78 -17.02 5.95
CA TRP A 54 -7.62 -16.95 4.50
C TRP A 54 -6.22 -16.43 4.09
N TYR A 55 -5.47 -15.83 5.02
CA TYR A 55 -4.18 -15.21 4.78
C TYR A 55 -3.05 -16.18 5.08
N THR A 56 -3.01 -17.32 4.37
CA THR A 56 -1.85 -18.20 4.47
C THR A 56 -0.59 -17.45 4.02
N PRO A 57 0.59 -17.77 4.56
CA PRO A 57 1.84 -17.12 4.13
C PRO A 57 2.02 -17.11 2.62
N GLU A 58 1.70 -18.21 1.93
CA GLU A 58 1.78 -18.34 0.48
C GLU A 58 0.85 -17.35 -0.24
N ASN A 59 -0.40 -17.20 0.22
CA ASN A 59 -1.35 -16.24 -0.37
C ASN A 59 -0.90 -14.80 -0.15
N VAL A 60 -0.34 -14.49 1.03
CA VAL A 60 0.19 -13.17 1.34
C VAL A 60 1.40 -12.85 0.46
N VAL A 61 2.36 -13.78 0.35
CA VAL A 61 3.55 -13.61 -0.48
C VAL A 61 3.18 -13.49 -1.96
N PHE A 62 2.25 -14.29 -2.47
CA PHE A 62 1.75 -14.17 -3.84
C PHE A 62 1.20 -12.76 -4.13
N SER A 63 0.39 -12.22 -3.20
CA SER A 63 -0.13 -10.86 -3.33
C SER A 63 0.98 -9.80 -3.29
N ILE A 64 1.93 -9.94 -2.38
CA ILE A 64 3.09 -9.04 -2.22
C ILE A 64 3.93 -9.02 -3.49
N GLN A 65 4.27 -10.18 -4.06
CA GLN A 65 5.08 -10.28 -5.27
C GLN A 65 4.36 -9.72 -6.50
N SER A 66 3.04 -9.92 -6.58
CA SER A 66 2.22 -9.32 -7.63
C SER A 66 2.29 -7.79 -7.57
N TRP A 67 2.18 -7.22 -6.37
CA TRP A 67 2.32 -5.79 -6.18
C TRP A 67 3.74 -5.28 -6.38
N ALA A 68 4.78 -6.02 -5.96
CA ALA A 68 6.18 -5.67 -6.24
C ALA A 68 6.42 -5.50 -7.75
N THR A 69 5.88 -6.42 -8.55
CA THR A 69 5.94 -6.35 -10.01
C THR A 69 5.16 -5.16 -10.57
N ALA A 70 3.92 -4.97 -10.13
CA ALA A 70 3.06 -3.88 -10.60
C ALA A 70 3.62 -2.48 -10.27
N LEU A 71 4.34 -2.35 -9.15
CA LEU A 71 4.96 -1.11 -8.70
C LEU A 71 6.36 -0.85 -9.30
N SER A 72 6.83 -1.66 -10.25
CA SER A 72 8.05 -1.35 -10.99
C SER A 72 7.93 -0.01 -11.70
N GLU A 73 9.06 0.69 -11.88
CA GLU A 73 9.05 2.00 -12.55
C GLU A 73 8.44 1.92 -13.95
N GLU A 74 8.80 0.89 -14.71
CA GLU A 74 8.28 0.66 -16.07
C GLU A 74 6.75 0.48 -16.07
N ASN A 75 6.21 -0.37 -15.20
CA ASN A 75 4.78 -0.64 -15.14
C ASN A 75 3.99 0.58 -14.66
N LEU A 76 4.50 1.32 -13.67
CA LEU A 76 3.88 2.55 -13.23
C LEU A 76 3.90 3.63 -14.33
N ASP A 77 5.01 3.78 -15.06
CA ASP A 77 5.10 4.74 -16.17
C ASP A 77 4.12 4.38 -17.29
N GLN A 78 4.04 3.11 -17.66
CA GLN A 78 3.08 2.64 -18.65
C GLN A 78 1.65 2.91 -18.22
N TRP A 79 1.28 2.55 -16.99
CA TRP A 79 -0.07 2.76 -16.46
C TRP A 79 -0.42 4.25 -16.38
N LEU A 80 0.48 5.08 -15.87
CA LEU A 80 0.24 6.50 -15.66
C LEU A 80 0.29 7.33 -16.95
N SER A 81 0.88 6.81 -18.03
CA SER A 81 0.99 7.51 -19.32
C SER A 81 -0.35 7.90 -19.94
N ALA A 82 -1.41 7.15 -19.60
CA ALA A 82 -2.77 7.41 -20.09
C ALA A 82 -3.51 8.55 -19.36
N TYR A 83 -2.93 9.08 -18.27
CA TYR A 83 -3.59 10.04 -17.38
C TYR A 83 -2.89 11.38 -17.37
N ASN A 84 -3.68 12.45 -17.24
CA ASN A 84 -3.16 13.80 -17.02
C ASN A 84 -3.42 14.21 -15.57
N PHE A 85 -2.34 14.49 -14.83
CA PHE A 85 -2.37 14.86 -13.41
C PHE A 85 -2.22 16.36 -13.16
N ASN A 86 -2.37 17.21 -14.19
CA ASN A 86 -2.31 18.65 -14.05
C ASN A 86 -3.55 19.17 -13.30
N GLU A 87 -3.34 20.00 -12.28
CA GLU A 87 -4.38 20.72 -11.54
C GLU A 87 -5.47 19.85 -10.87
N VAL A 88 -5.03 18.87 -10.09
CA VAL A 88 -5.97 18.08 -9.25
C VAL A 88 -6.30 18.85 -7.98
N ASN A 89 -7.55 19.29 -7.84
CA ASN A 89 -8.09 19.70 -6.55
C ASN A 89 -8.26 18.45 -5.69
N SER A 90 -7.41 18.29 -4.66
CA SER A 90 -7.44 17.12 -3.80
C SER A 90 -8.81 16.91 -3.15
N LYS A 91 -9.32 15.69 -3.23
CA LYS A 91 -10.59 15.21 -2.66
C LYS A 91 -10.30 14.24 -1.53
N ASN A 92 -11.23 14.16 -0.58
CA ASN A 92 -11.24 13.11 0.43
C ASN A 92 -12.02 11.91 -0.12
N VAL A 93 -11.35 10.80 -0.35
CA VAL A 93 -11.98 9.58 -0.87
C VAL A 93 -12.02 8.52 0.23
N GLY A 94 -13.22 8.12 0.60
CA GLY A 94 -13.43 7.02 1.52
C GLY A 94 -13.20 5.68 0.84
N LEU A 95 -12.44 4.81 1.49
CA LEU A 95 -12.27 3.41 1.08
C LEU A 95 -12.87 2.50 2.13
N ILE A 96 -13.83 1.66 1.72
CA ILE A 96 -14.38 0.60 2.57
C ILE A 96 -13.83 -0.73 2.05
N LEU A 97 -12.82 -1.25 2.74
CA LEU A 97 -12.04 -2.36 2.24
C LEU A 97 -12.60 -3.71 2.67
N ALA A 98 -12.62 -4.67 1.76
CA ALA A 98 -12.83 -6.08 2.07
C ALA A 98 -11.58 -6.68 2.76
N GLY A 99 -11.72 -7.84 3.38
CA GLY A 99 -10.64 -8.54 4.08
C GLY A 99 -10.62 -10.04 3.78
N ASN A 100 -11.03 -10.43 2.57
CA ASN A 100 -11.10 -11.83 2.14
C ASN A 100 -9.89 -12.26 1.30
N ILE A 101 -9.14 -11.31 0.73
CA ILE A 101 -7.93 -11.56 -0.06
C ILE A 101 -6.84 -10.60 0.44
N PRO A 102 -5.59 -11.05 0.64
CA PRO A 102 -4.50 -10.19 1.07
C PRO A 102 -4.33 -8.99 0.12
N LEU A 103 -4.30 -7.78 0.68
CA LEU A 103 -4.12 -6.52 -0.05
C LEU A 103 -5.16 -6.25 -1.15
N VAL A 104 -6.38 -6.80 -1.06
CA VAL A 104 -7.44 -6.60 -2.07
C VAL A 104 -7.75 -5.11 -2.33
N GLY A 105 -7.71 -4.29 -1.30
CA GLY A 105 -7.96 -2.84 -1.41
C GLY A 105 -6.73 -2.00 -1.76
N PHE A 106 -5.58 -2.61 -2.01
CA PHE A 106 -4.36 -1.86 -2.29
C PHE A 106 -4.44 -1.11 -3.63
N HIS A 107 -5.12 -1.66 -4.64
CA HIS A 107 -5.33 -0.97 -5.92
C HIS A 107 -6.06 0.37 -5.74
N ASP A 108 -7.13 0.38 -4.95
CA ASP A 108 -7.92 1.58 -4.68
C ASP A 108 -7.11 2.60 -3.87
N PHE A 109 -6.39 2.12 -2.86
CA PHE A 109 -5.47 2.93 -2.06
C PHE A 109 -4.39 3.60 -2.92
N LEU A 110 -3.71 2.83 -3.78
CA LEU A 110 -2.73 3.34 -4.75
C LEU A 110 -3.37 4.37 -5.68
N SER A 111 -4.52 4.04 -6.29
CA SER A 111 -5.18 4.88 -7.29
C SER A 111 -5.57 6.24 -6.73
N VAL A 112 -6.11 6.27 -5.51
CA VAL A 112 -6.49 7.53 -4.84
C VAL A 112 -5.27 8.37 -4.50
N LEU A 113 -4.21 7.78 -3.98
CA LEU A 113 -3.01 8.52 -3.59
C LEU A 113 -2.21 9.01 -4.80
N ILE A 114 -2.00 8.16 -5.81
CA ILE A 114 -1.23 8.53 -7.00
C ILE A 114 -1.91 9.63 -7.79
N SER A 115 -3.25 9.68 -7.79
CA SER A 115 -4.03 10.77 -8.40
C SER A 115 -4.01 12.07 -7.60
N GLY A 116 -3.41 12.11 -6.40
CA GLY A 116 -3.23 13.32 -5.59
C GLY A 116 -4.33 13.58 -4.56
N ASN A 117 -5.24 12.64 -4.39
CA ASN A 117 -6.32 12.70 -3.42
C ASN A 117 -5.87 12.24 -2.02
N THR A 118 -6.75 12.38 -1.04
CA THR A 118 -6.57 11.92 0.34
C THR A 118 -7.43 10.69 0.56
N VAL A 119 -6.89 9.64 1.16
CA VAL A 119 -7.65 8.44 1.52
C VAL A 119 -8.13 8.50 2.96
N LEU A 120 -9.40 8.14 3.16
CA LEU A 120 -10.02 7.87 4.45
C LEU A 120 -10.31 6.37 4.47
N VAL A 121 -9.45 5.58 5.08
CA VAL A 121 -9.47 4.11 4.98
C VAL A 121 -10.22 3.52 6.14
N LYS A 122 -11.29 2.77 5.84
CA LYS A 122 -11.95 1.87 6.76
C LYS A 122 -11.59 0.44 6.39
N THR A 123 -10.67 -0.14 7.16
CA THR A 123 -10.27 -1.54 6.99
C THR A 123 -11.37 -2.51 7.41
N SER A 124 -11.36 -3.70 6.84
CA SER A 124 -12.12 -4.83 7.37
C SER A 124 -11.60 -5.22 8.76
N SER A 125 -12.47 -5.70 9.63
CA SER A 125 -12.06 -6.30 10.92
C SER A 125 -11.12 -7.49 10.74
N ASN A 126 -11.14 -8.12 9.57
CA ASN A 126 -10.32 -9.29 9.23
C ASN A 126 -8.97 -8.92 8.58
N ASP A 127 -8.74 -7.65 8.22
CA ASP A 127 -7.47 -7.16 7.68
C ASP A 127 -7.17 -5.76 8.22
N GLN A 128 -6.51 -5.71 9.37
CA GLN A 128 -6.13 -4.47 10.04
C GLN A 128 -4.61 -4.27 10.07
N PHE A 129 -3.82 -5.12 9.41
CA PHE A 129 -2.38 -5.15 9.60
C PHE A 129 -1.59 -4.89 8.32
N LEU A 130 -1.88 -5.58 7.21
CA LEU A 130 -1.06 -5.50 6.01
C LEU A 130 -1.05 -4.09 5.40
N LEU A 131 -2.20 -3.57 5.02
CA LEU A 131 -2.26 -2.24 4.41
C LEU A 131 -1.78 -1.11 5.34
N PRO A 132 -2.13 -1.07 6.64
CA PRO A 132 -1.56 -0.09 7.56
C PRO A 132 -0.04 -0.17 7.69
N PHE A 133 0.55 -1.37 7.62
CA PHE A 133 2.00 -1.52 7.63
C PHE A 133 2.64 -0.91 6.37
N LEU A 134 2.10 -1.22 5.19
CA LEU A 134 2.59 -0.66 3.93
C LEU A 134 2.45 0.87 3.88
N ALA A 135 1.38 1.40 4.46
CA ALA A 135 1.20 2.84 4.59
C ALA A 135 2.27 3.49 5.49
N LYS A 136 2.66 2.84 6.59
CA LYS A 136 3.76 3.33 7.45
C LYS A 136 5.09 3.36 6.69
N TYR A 137 5.39 2.31 5.93
CA TYR A 137 6.58 2.29 5.08
C TYR A 137 6.54 3.41 4.04
N LEU A 138 5.42 3.58 3.35
CA LEU A 138 5.23 4.63 2.36
C LEU A 138 5.44 6.04 2.94
N ILE A 139 4.94 6.28 4.16
CA ILE A 139 5.16 7.56 4.90
C ILE A 139 6.63 7.73 5.30
N ALA A 140 7.34 6.65 5.65
CA ALA A 140 8.77 6.73 5.96
C ALA A 140 9.59 7.13 4.73
N VAL A 141 9.24 6.61 3.54
CA VAL A 141 9.89 6.97 2.26
C VAL A 141 9.55 8.39 1.82
N GLU A 142 8.28 8.75 1.89
CA GLU A 142 7.75 10.07 1.49
C GLU A 142 6.86 10.64 2.58
N PRO A 143 7.40 11.45 3.50
CA PRO A 143 6.66 11.96 4.67
C PRO A 143 5.41 12.77 4.33
N GLU A 144 5.32 13.35 3.13
CA GLU A 144 4.12 14.08 2.69
C GLU A 144 2.86 13.19 2.61
N PHE A 145 3.01 11.87 2.52
CA PHE A 145 1.89 10.94 2.58
C PHE A 145 1.18 10.93 3.95
N ALA A 146 1.85 11.33 5.03
CA ALA A 146 1.23 11.43 6.35
C ALA A 146 -0.02 12.33 6.36
N ASN A 147 -0.06 13.35 5.48
CA ASN A 147 -1.21 14.24 5.34
C ASN A 147 -2.27 13.74 4.36
N LYS A 148 -2.05 12.58 3.76
CA LYS A 148 -2.89 12.00 2.70
C LYS A 148 -3.50 10.66 3.07
N ILE A 149 -3.06 10.05 4.17
CA ILE A 149 -3.49 8.70 4.58
C ILE A 149 -4.08 8.78 5.98
N ASN A 150 -5.36 8.42 6.10
CA ASN A 150 -6.07 8.40 7.37
C ASN A 150 -6.79 7.07 7.54
N PHE A 151 -6.38 6.25 8.51
CA PHE A 151 -7.10 5.06 8.92
C PHE A 151 -8.14 5.41 9.99
N LEU A 152 -9.38 4.96 9.80
CA LEU A 152 -10.52 5.31 10.64
C LEU A 152 -10.96 4.14 11.51
N GLU A 153 -11.11 4.37 12.81
CA GLU A 153 -11.67 3.38 13.75
C GLU A 153 -13.22 3.39 13.78
N GLY A 154 -13.83 4.47 13.33
CA GLY A 154 -15.26 4.71 13.43
C GLY A 154 -16.01 4.73 12.09
N LYS A 155 -17.03 5.58 12.03
CA LYS A 155 -17.80 5.82 10.81
C LYS A 155 -16.97 6.60 9.80
N LEU A 156 -17.16 6.30 8.52
CA LEU A 156 -16.63 7.08 7.41
C LEU A 156 -17.47 8.37 7.27
N GLU A 157 -16.83 9.52 7.46
CA GLU A 157 -17.46 10.85 7.39
C GLU A 157 -16.53 11.83 6.68
N ASN A 158 -17.04 12.97 6.26
CA ASN A 158 -16.28 14.07 5.62
C ASN A 158 -15.53 13.65 4.34
N PHE A 159 -16.15 12.85 3.51
CA PHE A 159 -15.64 12.42 2.22
C PHE A 159 -16.37 13.11 1.06
N ASP A 160 -15.68 13.24 -0.07
CA ASP A 160 -16.25 13.72 -1.35
C ASP A 160 -16.76 12.57 -2.21
N ALA A 161 -16.14 11.38 -2.09
CA ALA A 161 -16.49 10.16 -2.82
C ALA A 161 -16.17 8.93 -1.99
N VAL A 162 -16.76 7.78 -2.33
CA VAL A 162 -16.52 6.47 -1.67
C VAL A 162 -16.27 5.41 -2.75
N ILE A 163 -15.30 4.54 -2.46
CA ILE A 163 -15.06 3.26 -3.14
C ILE A 163 -15.31 2.15 -2.11
N ALA A 164 -16.16 1.16 -2.48
CA ALA A 164 -16.55 0.05 -1.61
C ALA A 164 -16.74 -1.25 -2.38
#